data_4a3508aeaf49dbecdf06c6ae7f2c4856
#
_entry.id   4a3508aeaf49dbecdf06c6ae7f2c4856
#
_cell.length_a   1.000
_cell.length_b   1.000
_cell.length_c   1.000
_cell.angle_alpha   90.00
_cell.angle_beta   90.00
_cell.angle_gamma   90.00
#
_symmetry.space_group_name_H-M   'P 1'
#
loop_
_entity.id
_entity.type
_entity.pdbx_description
1 polymer ?
#
loop_
_entity_poly.entity_id
_entity_poly.type
_entity_poly.pdbx_seq_one_letter_code
_entity_poly.pdbx_strand_id
1 'polypeptide(L)'
;MTPLNIVAQAKAKGLQLIAVTDHNSTLQGPVVRQVCEREGIAVIYGAEITTREEVHCLAYVGSEEQRVELQHYLEKHLPHVPNNPDIFGYQLWVDEHEQVLGEAPYLLISAIDQGIEQVAAFVHSI
;
A
#
# COMPACT_ATOMS: atom_id res chain seq x y z
N MET A 1 -1.28 11.42 -1.09
CA MET A 1 -1.32 11.90 0.31
C MET A 1 -0.07 11.46 1.02
N THR A 2 0.64 12.36 1.69
CA THR A 2 1.89 12.05 2.39
C THR A 2 1.62 11.46 3.78
N PRO A 3 2.59 10.75 4.40
CA PRO A 3 2.44 10.26 5.76
C PRO A 3 2.06 11.35 6.77
N LEU A 4 2.66 12.53 6.67
CA LEU A 4 2.32 13.65 7.57
C LEU A 4 0.89 14.14 7.37
N ASN A 5 0.39 14.19 6.14
CA ASN A 5 -1.01 14.53 5.87
C ASN A 5 -1.96 13.46 6.40
N ILE A 6 -1.61 12.18 6.26
CA ILE A 6 -2.43 11.07 6.76
C ILE A 6 -2.59 11.17 8.28
N VAL A 7 -1.50 11.35 9.02
CA VAL A 7 -1.55 11.46 10.48
C VAL A 7 -2.32 12.70 10.92
N ALA A 8 -2.14 13.83 10.24
CA ALA A 8 -2.85 15.07 10.55
C ALA A 8 -4.37 14.90 10.35
N GLN A 9 -4.80 14.29 9.26
CA GLN A 9 -6.21 14.03 8.99
C GLN A 9 -6.82 13.02 9.96
N ALA A 10 -6.11 11.94 10.25
CA ALA A 10 -6.57 10.93 11.21
C ALA A 10 -6.76 11.54 12.60
N LYS A 11 -5.82 12.38 13.02
CA LYS A 11 -5.86 13.10 14.30
C LYS A 11 -7.03 14.09 14.34
N ALA A 12 -7.22 14.88 13.29
CA ALA A 12 -8.33 15.83 13.18
C ALA A 12 -9.71 15.15 13.22
N LYS A 13 -9.81 13.92 12.71
CA LYS A 13 -11.03 13.13 12.73
C LYS A 13 -11.21 12.31 14.01
N GLY A 14 -10.26 12.34 14.93
CA GLY A 14 -10.32 11.56 16.16
C GLY A 14 -10.19 10.05 15.95
N LEU A 15 -9.53 9.61 14.87
CA LEU A 15 -9.36 8.19 14.58
C LEU A 15 -8.28 7.58 15.47
N GLN A 16 -8.52 6.38 15.96
CA GLN A 16 -7.60 5.62 16.81
C GLN A 16 -6.93 4.47 16.07
N LEU A 17 -7.50 4.05 14.95
CA LEU A 17 -7.02 2.96 14.13
C LEU A 17 -7.29 3.29 12.66
N ILE A 18 -6.26 3.14 11.83
CA ILE A 18 -6.38 3.28 10.37
C ILE A 18 -5.70 2.13 9.66
N ALA A 19 -6.02 1.92 8.41
CA ALA A 19 -5.29 1.03 7.52
C ALA A 19 -4.75 1.84 6.33
N VAL A 20 -3.56 1.47 5.85
CA VAL A 20 -2.97 2.05 4.64
C VAL A 20 -3.15 1.03 3.52
N THR A 21 -3.86 1.41 2.48
CA THR A 21 -4.25 0.50 1.41
C THR A 21 -4.03 1.14 0.03
N ASP A 22 -2.78 1.44 -0.29
CA ASP A 22 -2.43 1.97 -1.60
C ASP A 22 -2.62 0.92 -2.70
N HIS A 23 -2.75 1.36 -3.94
CA HIS A 23 -2.91 0.47 -5.08
C HIS A 23 -1.68 -0.44 -5.25
N ASN A 24 -1.89 -1.74 -5.14
CA ASN A 24 -0.89 -2.79 -5.39
C ASN A 24 0.49 -2.54 -4.76
N SER A 25 0.54 -1.85 -3.62
CA SER A 25 1.78 -1.53 -2.94
C SER A 25 1.58 -1.40 -1.43
N THR A 26 2.56 -1.85 -0.66
CA THR A 26 2.61 -1.67 0.80
C THR A 26 3.77 -0.79 1.24
N LEU A 27 4.50 -0.20 0.30
CA LEU A 27 5.80 0.45 0.56
C LEU A 27 5.69 1.69 1.46
N GLN A 28 4.58 2.41 1.41
CA GLN A 28 4.37 3.59 2.26
C GLN A 28 3.93 3.22 3.69
N GLY A 29 3.46 2.00 3.90
CA GLY A 29 2.91 1.54 5.18
C GLY A 29 3.82 1.77 6.39
N PRO A 30 5.10 1.34 6.37
CA PRO A 30 5.99 1.48 7.52
C PRO A 30 6.16 2.91 8.00
N VAL A 31 6.31 3.87 7.09
CA VAL A 31 6.47 5.28 7.45
C VAL A 31 5.18 5.85 8.03
N VAL A 32 4.03 5.54 7.44
CA VAL A 32 2.73 5.96 7.99
C VAL A 32 2.54 5.40 9.39
N ARG A 33 2.87 4.13 9.61
CA ARG A 33 2.79 3.51 10.93
C ARG A 33 3.67 4.22 11.94
N GLN A 34 4.91 4.54 11.56
CA GLN A 34 5.87 5.23 12.41
C GLN A 34 5.34 6.59 12.88
N VAL A 35 4.84 7.42 11.95
CA VAL A 35 4.36 8.78 12.29
C VAL A 35 3.02 8.74 13.04
N CYS A 36 2.14 7.79 12.73
CA CYS A 36 0.86 7.63 13.41
C CYS A 36 1.02 7.10 14.84
N GLU A 37 1.90 6.15 15.07
CA GLU A 37 2.15 5.59 16.40
C GLU A 37 2.68 6.66 17.38
N ARG A 38 3.45 7.63 16.91
CA ARG A 38 3.88 8.77 17.72
C ARG A 38 2.71 9.60 18.24
N GLU A 39 1.58 9.58 17.53
CA GLU A 39 0.36 10.30 17.89
C GLU A 39 -0.70 9.39 18.52
N GLY A 40 -0.34 8.18 18.88
CA GLY A 40 -1.25 7.23 19.52
C GLY A 40 -2.27 6.59 18.57
N ILE A 41 -2.01 6.61 17.26
CA ILE A 41 -2.88 6.02 16.25
C ILE A 41 -2.29 4.70 15.77
N ALA A 42 -3.03 3.60 15.90
CA ALA A 42 -2.62 2.30 15.42
C ALA A 42 -2.80 2.22 13.90
N VAL A 43 -1.88 1.51 13.22
CA VAL A 43 -1.92 1.35 11.76
C VAL A 43 -1.84 -0.12 11.39
N ILE A 44 -2.78 -0.55 10.55
CA ILE A 44 -2.77 -1.87 9.92
C ILE A 44 -2.15 -1.72 8.53
N TYR A 45 -1.22 -2.61 8.19
CA TYR A 45 -0.67 -2.69 6.84
C TYR A 45 -1.67 -3.31 5.87
N GLY A 46 -1.69 -2.85 4.64
CA GLY A 46 -2.52 -3.43 3.62
C GLY A 46 -2.20 -2.91 2.23
N ALA A 47 -3.01 -3.36 1.29
CA ALA A 47 -2.99 -2.89 -0.10
C ALA A 47 -4.40 -3.00 -0.70
N GLU A 48 -4.72 -2.10 -1.60
CA GLU A 48 -5.87 -2.24 -2.48
C GLU A 48 -5.42 -2.96 -3.74
N ILE A 49 -5.76 -4.25 -3.83
CA ILE A 49 -5.31 -5.10 -4.92
C ILE A 49 -6.34 -5.10 -6.03
N THR A 50 -5.92 -4.74 -7.25
CA THR A 50 -6.75 -4.93 -8.43
C THR A 50 -6.47 -6.31 -9.00
N THR A 51 -7.44 -7.20 -8.92
CA THR A 51 -7.31 -8.59 -9.37
C THR A 51 -7.39 -8.69 -10.89
N ARG A 52 -7.09 -9.88 -11.43
CA ARG A 52 -7.21 -10.16 -12.87
C ARG A 52 -8.62 -9.89 -13.40
N GLU A 53 -9.65 -10.10 -12.58
CA GLU A 53 -11.04 -9.79 -12.92
C GLU A 53 -11.36 -8.29 -12.84
N GLU A 54 -10.36 -7.47 -12.50
CA GLU A 54 -10.50 -6.02 -12.29
C GLU A 54 -11.41 -5.68 -11.10
N VAL A 55 -11.43 -6.54 -10.09
CA VAL A 55 -12.09 -6.29 -8.81
C VAL A 55 -11.05 -5.69 -7.84
N HIS A 56 -11.46 -4.66 -7.12
CA HIS A 56 -10.63 -4.06 -6.06
C HIS A 56 -10.86 -4.80 -4.75
N CYS A 57 -9.79 -5.38 -4.22
CA CYS A 57 -9.80 -6.18 -3.02
C CYS A 57 -8.87 -5.59 -1.98
N LEU A 58 -9.38 -5.28 -0.79
CA LEU A 58 -8.56 -4.79 0.31
C LEU A 58 -7.95 -5.97 1.06
N ALA A 59 -6.63 -6.02 1.08
CA ALA A 59 -5.88 -7.02 1.84
C ALA A 59 -5.26 -6.34 3.07
N TYR A 60 -5.42 -6.96 4.23
CA TYR A 60 -4.86 -6.48 5.50
C TYR A 60 -3.94 -7.53 6.09
N VAL A 61 -2.80 -7.10 6.60
CA VAL A 61 -1.83 -7.97 7.27
C VAL A 61 -1.37 -7.35 8.59
N GLY A 62 -1.05 -8.21 9.58
CA GLY A 62 -0.83 -7.79 10.95
C GLY A 62 0.62 -7.54 11.34
N SER A 63 1.60 -7.97 10.54
CA SER A 63 3.02 -7.85 10.87
C SER A 63 3.86 -7.33 9.72
N GLU A 64 5.07 -6.87 10.06
CA GLU A 64 6.04 -6.41 9.05
C GLU A 64 6.48 -7.56 8.13
N GLU A 65 6.65 -8.75 8.69
CA GLU A 65 7.01 -9.94 7.89
C GLU A 65 5.94 -10.26 6.87
N GLN A 66 4.67 -10.24 7.27
CA GLN A 66 3.55 -10.44 6.37
C GLN A 66 3.44 -9.34 5.32
N ARG A 67 3.72 -8.09 5.71
CA ARG A 67 3.76 -6.96 4.77
C ARG A 67 4.81 -7.17 3.68
N VAL A 68 6.00 -7.60 4.07
CA VAL A 68 7.10 -7.87 3.11
C VAL A 68 6.70 -9.00 2.15
N GLU A 69 6.11 -10.07 2.67
CA GLU A 69 5.62 -11.17 1.83
C GLU A 69 4.53 -10.71 0.86
N LEU A 70 3.59 -9.89 1.33
CA LEU A 70 2.56 -9.30 0.48
C LEU A 70 3.17 -8.40 -0.59
N GLN A 71 4.15 -7.56 -0.23
CA GLN A 71 4.83 -6.70 -1.19
C GLN A 71 5.54 -7.50 -2.29
N HIS A 72 6.26 -8.56 -1.93
CA HIS A 72 6.91 -9.42 -2.89
C HIS A 72 5.90 -10.11 -3.82
N TYR A 73 4.78 -10.55 -3.28
CA TYR A 73 3.69 -11.13 -4.07
C TYR A 73 3.16 -10.13 -5.11
N LEU A 74 2.91 -8.90 -4.69
CA LEU A 74 2.42 -7.85 -5.58
C LEU A 74 3.44 -7.51 -6.67
N GLU A 75 4.72 -7.38 -6.32
CA GLU A 75 5.78 -7.11 -7.30
C GLU A 75 5.92 -8.24 -8.32
N LYS A 76 5.82 -9.49 -7.86
CA LYS A 76 5.89 -10.66 -8.74
C LYS A 76 4.76 -10.72 -9.75
N HIS A 77 3.56 -10.30 -9.36
CA HIS A 77 2.35 -10.46 -10.15
C HIS A 77 1.85 -9.19 -10.84
N LEU A 78 2.50 -8.05 -10.58
CA LEU A 78 2.19 -6.80 -11.26
C LEU A 78 2.75 -6.83 -12.68
N PRO A 79 1.94 -6.51 -13.72
CA PRO A 79 2.44 -6.42 -15.09
C PRO A 79 3.52 -5.35 -15.22
N HIS A 80 4.52 -5.59 -16.06
CA HIS A 80 5.60 -4.65 -16.30
C HIS A 80 5.19 -3.55 -17.28
N VAL A 81 4.07 -2.86 -16.98
CA VAL A 81 3.61 -1.69 -17.73
C VAL A 81 4.28 -0.45 -17.15
N PRO A 82 5.15 0.24 -17.90
CA PRO A 82 5.81 1.43 -17.37
C PRO A 82 4.80 2.50 -16.98
N ASN A 83 5.08 3.19 -15.86
CA ASN A 83 4.29 4.35 -15.49
C ASN A 83 4.53 5.50 -16.48
N ASN A 84 3.48 6.26 -16.76
CA ASN A 84 3.58 7.52 -17.48
C ASN A 84 3.20 8.67 -16.52
N PRO A 85 4.18 9.38 -15.95
CA PRO A 85 3.92 10.44 -14.98
C PRO A 85 3.06 11.59 -15.52
N ASP A 86 3.09 11.83 -16.84
CA ASP A 86 2.28 12.88 -17.47
C ASP A 86 0.77 12.56 -17.44
N ILE A 87 0.43 11.27 -17.37
CA ILE A 87 -0.97 10.81 -17.33
C ILE A 87 -1.39 10.43 -15.91
N PHE A 88 -0.56 9.65 -15.20
CA PHE A 88 -0.92 9.03 -13.92
C PHE A 88 -0.21 9.68 -12.72
N GLY A 89 0.71 10.63 -12.95
CA GLY A 89 1.53 11.20 -11.89
C GLY A 89 2.69 10.31 -11.47
N TYR A 90 3.49 10.80 -10.53
CA TYR A 90 4.61 10.05 -9.96
C TYR A 90 4.12 9.09 -8.89
N GLN A 91 4.66 7.88 -8.87
CA GLN A 91 4.36 6.82 -7.90
C GLN A 91 5.47 6.72 -6.87
N LEU A 92 5.53 7.71 -5.98
CA LEU A 92 6.62 7.86 -5.01
C LEU A 92 6.20 7.33 -3.65
N TRP A 93 7.17 6.78 -2.89
CA TRP A 93 7.02 6.65 -1.45
C TRP A 93 8.11 7.47 -0.77
N VAL A 94 7.75 8.01 0.38
CA VAL A 94 8.54 9.03 1.06
C VAL A 94 8.79 8.65 2.52
N ASP A 95 9.79 9.28 3.14
CA ASP A 95 10.08 9.13 4.55
C ASP A 95 9.21 10.07 5.44
N GLU A 96 9.51 10.09 6.73
CA GLU A 96 8.80 10.92 7.70
C GLU A 96 9.02 12.44 7.50
N HIS A 97 10.00 12.82 6.69
CA HIS A 97 10.32 14.21 6.33
C HIS A 97 9.86 14.57 4.90
N GLU A 98 9.02 13.73 4.30
CA GLU A 98 8.53 13.86 2.91
C GLU A 98 9.63 13.81 1.85
N GLN A 99 10.78 13.23 2.19
CA GLN A 99 11.85 12.98 1.23
C GLN A 99 11.59 11.69 0.48
N VAL A 100 11.83 11.71 -0.83
CA VAL A 100 11.59 10.56 -1.71
C VAL A 100 12.58 9.43 -1.38
N LEU A 101 12.04 8.26 -1.01
CA LEU A 101 12.79 7.04 -0.79
C LEU A 101 12.90 6.21 -2.08
N GLY A 102 11.88 6.27 -2.92
CA GLY A 102 11.88 5.54 -4.17
C GLY A 102 10.67 5.86 -5.03
N GLU A 103 10.69 5.31 -6.23
CA GLU A 103 9.62 5.42 -7.22
C GLU A 103 9.31 4.04 -7.78
N ALA A 104 8.02 3.68 -7.81
CA ALA A 104 7.58 2.43 -8.41
C ALA A 104 7.67 2.54 -9.94
N PRO A 105 8.42 1.64 -10.62
CA PRO A 105 8.67 1.77 -12.06
C PRO A 105 7.47 1.36 -12.91
N TYR A 106 6.59 0.50 -12.38
CA TYR A 106 5.45 -0.04 -13.10
C TYR A 106 4.14 0.55 -12.59
N LEU A 107 3.17 0.67 -13.49
CA LEU A 107 1.88 1.28 -13.20
C LEU A 107 1.12 0.46 -12.15
N LEU A 108 0.99 1.02 -10.95
CA LEU A 108 0.42 0.34 -9.78
C LEU A 108 -1.08 0.09 -9.88
N ILE A 109 -1.82 0.90 -10.65
CA ILE A 109 -3.27 0.69 -10.83
C ILE A 109 -3.59 -0.44 -11.80
N SER A 110 -2.59 -1.05 -12.45
CA SER A 110 -2.80 -2.19 -13.34
C SER A 110 -3.34 -3.39 -12.58
N ALA A 111 -4.20 -4.18 -13.23
CA ALA A 111 -4.63 -5.45 -12.66
C ALA A 111 -3.45 -6.43 -12.59
N ILE A 112 -3.27 -7.09 -11.45
CA ILE A 112 -2.28 -8.15 -11.31
C ILE A 112 -2.73 -9.41 -12.05
N ASP A 113 -1.83 -10.37 -12.29
CA ASP A 113 -2.13 -11.60 -13.02
C ASP A 113 -2.76 -12.69 -12.15
N GLN A 114 -3.30 -12.34 -10.99
CA GLN A 114 -3.92 -13.25 -10.03
C GLN A 114 -5.39 -12.91 -9.85
N GLY A 115 -6.24 -13.95 -9.88
CA GLY A 115 -7.67 -13.81 -9.61
C GLY A 115 -7.97 -13.63 -8.12
N ILE A 116 -9.20 -13.24 -7.80
CA ILE A 116 -9.60 -12.97 -6.42
C ILE A 116 -9.45 -14.20 -5.50
N GLU A 117 -9.72 -15.40 -6.01
CA GLU A 117 -9.54 -16.62 -5.21
C GLU A 117 -8.06 -16.88 -4.89
N GLN A 118 -7.17 -16.62 -5.85
CA GLN A 118 -5.73 -16.75 -5.66
C GLN A 118 -5.19 -15.74 -4.66
N VAL A 119 -5.66 -14.49 -4.76
CA VAL A 119 -5.30 -13.42 -3.81
C VAL A 119 -5.76 -13.78 -2.41
N ALA A 120 -7.01 -14.19 -2.24
CA ALA A 120 -7.55 -14.58 -0.95
C ALA A 120 -6.77 -15.75 -0.34
N ALA A 121 -6.48 -16.79 -1.15
CA ALA A 121 -5.70 -17.94 -0.70
C ALA A 121 -4.29 -17.53 -0.25
N PHE A 122 -3.63 -16.66 -1.00
CA PHE A 122 -2.30 -16.16 -0.64
C PHE A 122 -2.33 -15.39 0.68
N VAL A 123 -3.20 -14.40 0.79
CA VAL A 123 -3.27 -13.54 1.99
C VAL A 123 -3.61 -14.36 3.24
N HIS A 124 -4.48 -15.35 3.13
CA HIS A 124 -4.82 -16.22 4.24
C HIS A 124 -3.70 -17.23 4.59
N SER A 125 -2.73 -17.45 3.70
CA SER A 125 -1.62 -18.36 3.92
C SER A 125 -0.44 -17.76 4.68
N ILE A 126 -0.39 -16.44 4.80
CA ILE A 126 0.74 -15.73 5.42
C ILE A 126 0.42 -15.22 6.82
#